data_4d1c3eae9f49319d961b81f115c0a66a
#
_entry.id   4d1c3eae9f49319d961b81f115c0a66a
#
_cell.length_a   1.000
_cell.length_b   1.000
_cell.length_c   1.000
_cell.angle_alpha   90.00
_cell.angle_beta   90.00
_cell.angle_gamma   90.00
#
_symmetry.space_group_name_H-M   'P 1'
#
loop_
_entity.id
_entity.type
_entity.pdbx_description
1 polymer ?
#
loop_
_entity_poly.entity_id
_entity_poly.type
_entity_poly.pdbx_seq_one_letter_code
_entity_poly.pdbx_strand_id
1 'polypeptide(L)'
;MLVGQASSSGDPQSHHLAMIAIRAATLDDLPGAYRVCLRTGDAGKDASRQFRDPDLLGHVYVGPYVVGEPELALVAADDDGVAGYCLAARDTRAFSDWAEREWWPPLRARYPRRADGTSDGDVIDLLHDPPVLDAAILDRYPAHLHLDLLERARGQGIARRLLERQLEQLSAVGARACHLVVAASNANAIAFYRHLGWRVVEERDEEWVMGITW
;
A
#
# COMPACT_ATOMS: atom_id res chain seq x y z
N MET A 1 28.36 60.53 18.30
CA MET A 1 27.10 59.94 17.81
C MET A 1 27.43 58.66 17.10
N LEU A 2 27.37 57.52 17.81
CA LEU A 2 27.65 56.19 17.26
C LEU A 2 26.32 55.43 17.26
N VAL A 3 25.83 55.09 16.06
CA VAL A 3 24.64 54.33 15.84
C VAL A 3 25.01 52.86 15.86
N GLY A 4 24.53 52.11 16.84
CA GLY A 4 24.73 50.70 16.95
C GLY A 4 23.87 49.93 15.92
N GLN A 5 24.52 49.05 15.14
CA GLN A 5 23.84 48.08 14.30
C GLN A 5 23.41 46.90 15.17
N ALA A 6 22.13 46.65 15.19
CA ALA A 6 21.55 45.41 15.76
C ALA A 6 21.70 44.28 14.73
N SER A 7 22.53 43.31 15.05
CA SER A 7 22.63 42.04 14.33
C SER A 7 21.42 41.21 14.66
N SER A 8 20.53 40.98 13.68
CA SER A 8 19.50 39.96 13.78
C SER A 8 20.14 38.59 13.63
N SER A 9 20.30 37.89 14.74
CA SER A 9 20.61 36.46 14.77
C SER A 9 19.39 35.70 14.19
N GLY A 10 19.53 35.21 12.95
CA GLY A 10 18.61 34.27 12.36
C GLY A 10 18.60 33.00 13.20
N ASP A 11 17.42 32.66 13.68
CA ASP A 11 17.13 31.43 14.39
C ASP A 11 17.38 30.26 13.41
N PRO A 12 18.21 29.26 13.73
CA PRO A 12 18.36 28.07 12.92
C PRO A 12 17.04 27.30 13.01
N GLN A 13 16.31 27.23 11.89
CA GLN A 13 15.13 26.36 11.76
C GLN A 13 15.55 24.95 12.15
N SER A 14 15.19 24.55 13.36
CA SER A 14 15.26 23.17 13.80
C SER A 14 14.29 22.39 12.91
N HIS A 15 14.80 21.69 11.90
CA HIS A 15 14.05 20.64 11.23
C HIS A 15 13.73 19.58 12.27
N HIS A 16 12.59 19.75 12.93
CA HIS A 16 11.99 18.71 13.73
C HIS A 16 11.68 17.58 12.74
N LEU A 17 12.51 16.54 12.73
CA LEU A 17 12.19 15.31 12.00
C LEU A 17 10.90 14.80 12.63
N ALA A 18 9.77 15.08 11.99
CA ALA A 18 8.48 14.62 12.43
C ALA A 18 8.54 13.08 12.60
N MET A 19 8.32 12.61 13.84
CA MET A 19 8.41 11.19 14.15
C MET A 19 7.25 10.46 13.48
N ILE A 20 7.56 9.59 12.51
CA ILE A 20 6.55 8.75 11.88
C ILE A 20 6.13 7.66 12.86
N ALA A 21 4.85 7.70 13.26
CA ALA A 21 4.20 6.70 14.10
C ALA A 21 3.54 5.62 13.25
N ILE A 22 3.68 4.35 13.66
CA ILE A 22 2.97 3.22 13.05
C ILE A 22 1.82 2.85 13.98
N ARG A 23 0.60 2.85 13.45
CA ARG A 23 -0.63 2.53 14.18
C ARG A 23 -1.65 1.82 13.30
N ALA A 24 -2.72 1.28 13.92
CA ALA A 24 -3.86 0.80 13.16
C ALA A 24 -4.47 1.92 12.32
N ALA A 25 -4.92 1.57 11.13
CA ALA A 25 -5.67 2.47 10.27
C ALA A 25 -7.10 2.66 10.79
N THR A 26 -7.67 3.81 10.50
CA THR A 26 -9.08 4.13 10.73
C THR A 26 -9.73 4.60 9.42
N LEU A 27 -11.05 4.72 9.38
CA LEU A 27 -11.72 5.25 8.19
C LEU A 27 -11.30 6.69 7.86
N ASP A 28 -10.89 7.46 8.87
CA ASP A 28 -10.40 8.84 8.68
C ASP A 28 -9.06 8.89 7.95
N ASP A 29 -8.32 7.78 7.90
CA ASP A 29 -7.05 7.68 7.19
C ASP A 29 -7.23 7.40 5.68
N LEU A 30 -8.42 6.97 5.25
CA LEU A 30 -8.67 6.59 3.86
C LEU A 30 -8.23 7.66 2.84
N PRO A 31 -8.56 8.95 2.99
CA PRO A 31 -8.12 9.96 2.01
C PRO A 31 -6.59 10.08 1.94
N GLY A 32 -5.92 9.93 3.08
CA GLY A 32 -4.45 9.93 3.17
C GLY A 32 -3.82 8.71 2.53
N ALA A 33 -4.36 7.52 2.82
CA ALA A 33 -3.90 6.25 2.27
C ALA A 33 -4.15 6.14 0.76
N TYR A 34 -5.29 6.65 0.26
CA TYR A 34 -5.57 6.76 -1.18
C TYR A 34 -4.54 7.64 -1.88
N ARG A 35 -4.20 8.77 -1.27
CA ARG A 35 -3.14 9.66 -1.78
C ARG A 35 -1.78 8.98 -1.81
N VAL A 36 -1.43 8.16 -0.81
CA VAL A 36 -0.20 7.33 -0.83
C VAL A 36 -0.26 6.36 -2.00
N CYS A 37 -1.36 5.59 -2.15
CA CYS A 37 -1.55 4.63 -3.23
C CYS A 37 -1.34 5.28 -4.61
N LEU A 38 -1.98 6.42 -4.87
CA LEU A 38 -1.82 7.14 -6.12
C LEU A 38 -0.38 7.61 -6.37
N ARG A 39 0.29 8.12 -5.33
CA ARG A 39 1.67 8.62 -5.44
C ARG A 39 2.74 7.54 -5.48
N THR A 40 2.37 6.29 -5.35
CA THR A 40 3.28 5.13 -5.45
C THR A 40 2.84 4.14 -6.52
N GLY A 41 1.72 4.38 -7.18
CA GLY A 41 1.03 3.45 -8.07
C GLY A 41 1.76 3.10 -9.38
N ASP A 42 2.82 3.84 -9.74
CA ASP A 42 3.67 3.53 -10.89
C ASP A 42 4.96 2.84 -10.42
N ALA A 43 4.86 1.56 -10.05
CA ALA A 43 5.98 0.77 -9.56
C ALA A 43 6.81 1.50 -8.47
N GLY A 44 6.11 2.13 -7.53
CA GLY A 44 6.69 2.93 -6.44
C GLY A 44 6.98 4.39 -6.78
N LYS A 45 6.59 4.87 -7.98
CA LYS A 45 6.66 6.25 -8.43
C LYS A 45 5.27 6.88 -8.46
N ASP A 46 5.24 8.21 -8.59
CA ASP A 46 4.00 9.00 -8.62
C ASP A 46 3.21 8.75 -9.92
N ALA A 47 2.01 8.16 -9.77
CA ALA A 47 1.08 7.90 -10.86
C ALA A 47 0.01 9.00 -11.03
N SER A 48 0.04 10.11 -10.27
CA SER A 48 -1.00 11.14 -10.27
C SER A 48 -1.33 11.72 -11.64
N ARG A 49 -0.38 11.68 -12.59
CA ARG A 49 -0.59 12.16 -13.95
C ARG A 49 -1.25 11.15 -14.88
N GLN A 50 -1.33 9.89 -14.47
CA GLN A 50 -1.87 8.80 -15.27
C GLN A 50 -3.39 8.65 -15.05
N PHE A 51 -3.89 9.10 -13.91
CA PHE A 51 -5.28 8.94 -13.48
C PHE A 51 -6.02 10.28 -13.45
N ARG A 52 -7.26 10.30 -13.98
CA ARG A 52 -8.18 11.43 -13.89
C ARG A 52 -8.94 11.41 -12.57
N ASP A 53 -9.32 10.20 -12.12
CA ASP A 53 -9.93 9.99 -10.82
C ASP A 53 -8.84 9.62 -9.80
N PRO A 54 -8.50 10.52 -8.85
CA PRO A 54 -7.44 10.28 -7.89
C PRO A 54 -7.75 9.18 -6.87
N ASP A 55 -9.02 8.78 -6.74
CA ASP A 55 -9.47 7.80 -5.75
C ASP A 55 -9.50 6.37 -6.32
N LEU A 56 -9.42 6.22 -7.64
CA LEU A 56 -9.67 4.95 -8.31
C LEU A 56 -8.72 3.83 -7.87
N LEU A 57 -7.41 4.11 -7.81
CA LEU A 57 -6.43 3.13 -7.28
C LEU A 57 -6.71 2.78 -5.81
N GLY A 58 -7.07 3.78 -5.01
CA GLY A 58 -7.41 3.59 -3.60
C GLY A 58 -8.63 2.68 -3.41
N HIS A 59 -9.62 2.76 -4.30
CA HIS A 59 -10.78 1.87 -4.28
C HIS A 59 -10.42 0.40 -4.51
N VAL A 60 -9.35 0.12 -5.25
CA VAL A 60 -8.87 -1.25 -5.51
C VAL A 60 -7.91 -1.73 -4.42
N TYR A 61 -6.91 -0.93 -4.08
CA TYR A 61 -5.74 -1.38 -3.33
C TYR A 61 -5.68 -0.94 -1.86
N VAL A 62 -6.63 -0.10 -1.40
CA VAL A 62 -6.62 0.42 -0.01
C VAL A 62 -7.96 0.22 0.69
N GLY A 63 -9.03 0.75 0.11
CA GLY A 63 -10.35 0.79 0.74
C GLY A 63 -10.86 -0.56 1.23
N PRO A 64 -10.82 -1.62 0.40
CA PRO A 64 -11.34 -2.93 0.79
C PRO A 64 -10.61 -3.52 2.01
N TYR A 65 -9.32 -3.24 2.18
CA TYR A 65 -8.54 -3.72 3.33
C TYR A 65 -8.90 -2.98 4.62
N VAL A 66 -8.97 -1.65 4.57
CA VAL A 66 -9.32 -0.84 5.75
C VAL A 66 -10.74 -1.13 6.23
N VAL A 67 -11.65 -1.49 5.32
CA VAL A 67 -13.05 -1.81 5.64
C VAL A 67 -13.25 -3.29 5.95
N GLY A 68 -12.66 -4.20 5.17
CA GLY A 68 -12.87 -5.64 5.28
C GLY A 68 -11.97 -6.34 6.29
N GLU A 69 -10.76 -5.83 6.51
CA GLU A 69 -9.77 -6.40 7.44
C GLU A 69 -9.14 -5.29 8.32
N PRO A 70 -9.94 -4.51 9.06
CA PRO A 70 -9.44 -3.33 9.80
C PRO A 70 -8.38 -3.68 10.85
N GLU A 71 -8.38 -4.88 11.40
CA GLU A 71 -7.37 -5.39 12.33
C GLU A 71 -6.01 -5.67 11.67
N LEU A 72 -5.97 -5.79 10.34
CA LEU A 72 -4.79 -6.02 9.51
C LEU A 72 -4.43 -4.80 8.65
N ALA A 73 -4.98 -3.64 8.97
CA ALA A 73 -4.67 -2.39 8.28
C ALA A 73 -3.79 -1.50 9.17
N LEU A 74 -2.55 -1.25 8.73
CA LEU A 74 -1.59 -0.38 9.40
C LEU A 74 -1.29 0.85 8.56
N VAL A 75 -1.15 2.01 9.22
CA VAL A 75 -0.62 3.23 8.62
C VAL A 75 0.64 3.70 9.35
N ALA A 76 1.54 4.31 8.58
CA ALA A 76 2.63 5.14 9.07
C ALA A 76 2.24 6.60 8.85
N ALA A 77 2.16 7.39 9.90
CA ALA A 77 1.70 8.78 9.84
C ALA A 77 2.59 9.70 10.66
N ASP A 78 2.69 10.94 10.22
CA ASP A 78 3.36 12.06 10.86
C ASP A 78 2.40 13.25 10.98
N ASP A 79 2.90 14.44 11.35
CA ASP A 79 2.09 15.66 11.47
C ASP A 79 1.50 16.12 10.11
N ASP A 80 2.11 15.69 8.99
CA ASP A 80 1.61 15.93 7.63
C ASP A 80 0.59 14.87 7.16
N GLY A 81 0.23 13.92 8.04
CA GLY A 81 -0.74 12.88 7.80
C GLY A 81 -0.13 11.54 7.35
N VAL A 82 -0.92 10.71 6.67
CA VAL A 82 -0.48 9.37 6.24
C VAL A 82 0.68 9.47 5.26
N ALA A 83 1.79 8.82 5.61
CA ALA A 83 3.04 8.74 4.85
C ALA A 83 3.27 7.37 4.21
N GLY A 84 2.49 6.36 4.64
CA GLY A 84 2.56 5.01 4.11
C GLY A 84 1.58 4.08 4.81
N TYR A 85 1.51 2.86 4.31
CA TYR A 85 0.65 1.82 4.88
C TYR A 85 1.25 0.43 4.68
N CYS A 86 0.79 -0.52 5.49
CA CYS A 86 0.83 -1.94 5.22
C CYS A 86 -0.56 -2.51 5.48
N LEU A 87 -1.18 -3.06 4.45
CA LEU A 87 -2.54 -3.56 4.46
C LEU A 87 -2.51 -5.03 4.12
N ALA A 88 -3.24 -5.87 4.84
CA ALA A 88 -3.22 -7.30 4.59
C ALA A 88 -4.62 -7.92 4.66
N ALA A 89 -4.75 -9.08 4.03
CA ALA A 89 -5.86 -9.98 4.22
C ALA A 89 -5.34 -11.33 4.74
N ARG A 90 -6.04 -11.91 5.73
CA ARG A 90 -5.65 -13.20 6.33
C ARG A 90 -5.80 -14.38 5.39
N ASP A 91 -6.77 -14.31 4.50
CA ASP A 91 -7.08 -15.32 3.49
C ASP A 91 -7.60 -14.64 2.23
N THR A 92 -6.89 -14.79 1.13
CA THR A 92 -7.17 -14.12 -0.14
C THR A 92 -8.52 -14.54 -0.72
N ARG A 93 -8.89 -15.83 -0.62
CA ARG A 93 -10.18 -16.30 -1.15
C ARG A 93 -11.35 -15.73 -0.35
N ALA A 94 -11.28 -15.82 0.97
CA ALA A 94 -12.32 -15.27 1.84
C ALA A 94 -12.48 -13.75 1.67
N PHE A 95 -11.36 -13.05 1.52
CA PHE A 95 -11.33 -11.61 1.26
C PHE A 95 -11.95 -11.28 -0.11
N SER A 96 -11.59 -12.03 -1.16
CA SER A 96 -12.17 -11.85 -2.50
C SER A 96 -13.68 -12.11 -2.50
N ASP A 97 -14.13 -13.18 -1.82
CA ASP A 97 -15.55 -13.50 -1.68
C ASP A 97 -16.32 -12.40 -0.93
N TRP A 98 -15.71 -11.79 0.10
CA TRP A 98 -16.28 -10.64 0.78
C TRP A 98 -16.36 -9.44 -0.14
N ALA A 99 -15.27 -9.12 -0.84
CA ALA A 99 -15.21 -7.97 -1.75
C ALA A 99 -16.25 -8.09 -2.88
N GLU A 100 -16.46 -9.28 -3.42
CA GLU A 100 -17.50 -9.55 -4.44
C GLU A 100 -18.91 -9.29 -3.93
N ARG A 101 -19.20 -9.54 -2.65
CA ARG A 101 -20.53 -9.32 -2.11
C ARG A 101 -20.76 -7.89 -1.63
N GLU A 102 -19.74 -7.27 -1.02
CA GLU A 102 -19.93 -6.05 -0.22
C GLU A 102 -19.22 -4.82 -0.81
N TRP A 103 -18.05 -5.01 -1.46
CA TRP A 103 -17.20 -3.89 -1.85
C TRP A 103 -17.36 -3.49 -3.32
N TRP A 104 -17.26 -4.46 -4.24
CA TRP A 104 -17.29 -4.17 -5.66
C TRP A 104 -18.64 -3.71 -6.22
N PRO A 105 -19.82 -4.20 -5.78
CA PRO A 105 -21.08 -3.87 -6.42
C PRO A 105 -21.38 -2.36 -6.49
N PRO A 106 -21.25 -1.56 -5.40
CA PRO A 106 -21.46 -0.12 -5.49
C PRO A 106 -20.42 0.60 -6.35
N LEU A 107 -19.17 0.11 -6.38
CA LEU A 107 -18.12 0.68 -7.23
C LEU A 107 -18.37 0.37 -8.70
N ARG A 108 -18.76 -0.83 -9.06
CA ARG A 108 -19.15 -1.22 -10.43
C ARG A 108 -20.30 -0.37 -10.95
N ALA A 109 -21.27 -0.04 -10.10
CA ALA A 109 -22.35 0.87 -10.46
C ALA A 109 -21.86 2.31 -10.71
N ARG A 110 -20.88 2.77 -9.92
CA ARG A 110 -20.27 4.10 -10.06
C ARG A 110 -19.31 4.18 -11.25
N TYR A 111 -18.59 3.10 -11.53
CA TYR A 111 -17.55 3.00 -12.56
C TYR A 111 -17.93 1.95 -13.62
N PRO A 112 -18.81 2.26 -14.56
CA PRO A 112 -19.13 1.34 -15.66
C PRO A 112 -17.89 1.10 -16.54
N ARG A 113 -17.75 -0.12 -17.09
CA ARG A 113 -16.62 -0.46 -17.98
C ARG A 113 -16.45 0.53 -19.11
N ARG A 114 -15.20 0.83 -19.42
CA ARG A 114 -14.80 1.73 -20.50
C ARG A 114 -13.70 1.05 -21.32
N ALA A 115 -13.94 0.84 -22.60
CA ALA A 115 -12.91 0.38 -23.52
C ALA A 115 -12.22 1.60 -24.15
N ASP A 116 -11.59 2.47 -23.34
CA ASP A 116 -11.01 3.73 -23.80
C ASP A 116 -9.47 3.75 -23.82
N GLY A 117 -8.82 2.63 -23.42
CA GLY A 117 -7.35 2.48 -23.44
C GLY A 117 -6.63 3.46 -22.51
N THR A 118 -7.30 3.92 -21.45
CA THR A 118 -6.71 4.80 -20.43
C THR A 118 -6.36 4.01 -19.17
N SER A 119 -5.43 4.52 -18.36
CA SER A 119 -5.12 3.93 -17.05
C SER A 119 -6.34 3.83 -16.13
N ASP A 120 -7.27 4.81 -16.21
CA ASP A 120 -8.55 4.72 -15.50
C ASP A 120 -9.37 3.52 -16.00
N GLY A 121 -9.43 3.29 -17.32
CA GLY A 121 -10.11 2.15 -17.93
C GLY A 121 -9.55 0.82 -17.46
N ASP A 122 -8.22 0.68 -17.45
CA ASP A 122 -7.53 -0.53 -17.01
C ASP A 122 -7.85 -0.86 -15.54
N VAL A 123 -7.87 0.15 -14.64
CA VAL A 123 -8.22 -0.06 -13.23
C VAL A 123 -9.73 -0.27 -13.03
N ILE A 124 -10.58 0.34 -13.85
CA ILE A 124 -12.02 0.03 -13.85
C ILE A 124 -12.25 -1.44 -14.23
N ASP A 125 -11.50 -1.97 -15.18
CA ASP A 125 -11.59 -3.38 -15.54
C ASP A 125 -11.22 -4.31 -14.37
N LEU A 126 -10.26 -3.93 -13.51
CA LEU A 126 -9.96 -4.67 -12.26
C LEU A 126 -11.13 -4.68 -11.27
N LEU A 127 -11.95 -3.61 -11.20
CA LEU A 127 -13.17 -3.61 -10.37
C LEU A 127 -14.20 -4.63 -10.84
N HIS A 128 -14.27 -4.85 -12.15
CA HIS A 128 -15.24 -5.75 -12.77
C HIS A 128 -14.74 -7.18 -12.90
N ASP A 129 -13.42 -7.36 -13.01
CA ASP A 129 -12.73 -8.65 -13.25
C ASP A 129 -11.43 -8.68 -12.44
N PRO A 130 -11.52 -8.80 -11.10
CA PRO A 130 -10.33 -8.84 -10.25
C PRO A 130 -9.44 -10.04 -10.64
N PRO A 131 -8.11 -9.85 -10.72
CA PRO A 131 -7.20 -10.93 -11.06
C PRO A 131 -7.21 -12.00 -9.96
N VAL A 132 -7.21 -13.27 -10.38
CA VAL A 132 -7.13 -14.42 -9.50
C VAL A 132 -5.77 -15.08 -9.64
N LEU A 133 -5.09 -15.30 -8.54
CA LEU A 133 -3.84 -16.07 -8.52
C LEU A 133 -4.13 -17.57 -8.64
N ASP A 134 -3.10 -18.32 -9.11
CA ASP A 134 -3.16 -19.77 -9.17
C ASP A 134 -3.52 -20.38 -7.81
N ALA A 135 -4.39 -21.38 -7.83
CA ALA A 135 -4.85 -22.07 -6.64
C ALA A 135 -3.69 -22.64 -5.80
N ALA A 136 -2.63 -23.15 -6.44
CA ALA A 136 -1.46 -23.69 -5.75
C ALA A 136 -0.69 -22.61 -4.97
N ILE A 137 -0.66 -21.37 -5.46
CA ILE A 137 -0.08 -20.24 -4.72
C ILE A 137 -0.93 -19.93 -3.50
N LEU A 138 -2.24 -19.81 -3.69
CA LEU A 138 -3.18 -19.48 -2.60
C LEU A 138 -3.26 -20.57 -1.53
N ASP A 139 -3.10 -21.85 -1.91
CA ASP A 139 -3.04 -22.97 -0.95
C ASP A 139 -1.77 -22.91 -0.08
N ARG A 140 -0.66 -22.45 -0.65
CA ARG A 140 0.61 -22.35 0.06
C ARG A 140 0.79 -21.03 0.81
N TYR A 141 0.26 -19.93 0.28
CA TYR A 141 0.39 -18.58 0.81
C TYR A 141 -1.00 -17.91 0.86
N PRO A 142 -1.89 -18.32 1.77
CA PRO A 142 -3.28 -17.86 1.78
C PRO A 142 -3.43 -16.36 2.10
N ALA A 143 -2.59 -15.80 2.98
CA ALA A 143 -2.60 -14.38 3.28
C ALA A 143 -1.89 -13.58 2.19
N HIS A 144 -2.27 -12.30 2.03
CA HIS A 144 -1.53 -11.37 1.18
C HIS A 144 -1.44 -9.98 1.78
N LEU A 145 -0.52 -9.16 1.25
CA LEU A 145 -0.35 -7.78 1.72
C LEU A 145 0.06 -6.81 0.61
N HIS A 146 -0.19 -5.51 0.89
CA HIS A 146 0.31 -4.36 0.16
C HIS A 146 1.10 -3.46 1.10
N LEU A 147 2.24 -2.92 0.65
CA LEU A 147 3.06 -1.99 1.41
C LEU A 147 3.55 -0.87 0.52
N ASP A 148 3.17 0.36 0.85
CA ASP A 148 3.58 1.56 0.13
C ASP A 148 4.01 2.67 1.07
N LEU A 149 5.06 3.40 0.67
CA LEU A 149 5.59 4.53 1.42
C LEU A 149 5.87 5.72 0.49
N LEU A 150 5.43 6.90 0.89
CA LEU A 150 5.90 8.15 0.31
C LEU A 150 7.39 8.34 0.54
N GLU A 151 8.04 9.13 -0.31
CA GLU A 151 9.48 9.38 -0.25
C GLU A 151 9.95 9.86 1.14
N ARG A 152 9.16 10.74 1.80
CA ARG A 152 9.49 11.27 3.13
C ARG A 152 9.56 10.20 4.24
N ALA A 153 8.97 9.02 4.02
CA ALA A 153 9.00 7.90 4.97
C ALA A 153 10.06 6.84 4.60
N ARG A 154 10.71 6.97 3.45
CA ARG A 154 11.74 6.03 3.00
C ARG A 154 13.08 6.27 3.70
N GLY A 155 13.94 5.24 3.73
CA GLY A 155 15.29 5.35 4.30
C GLY A 155 15.37 5.40 5.83
N GLN A 156 14.23 5.38 6.54
CA GLN A 156 14.12 5.49 8.00
C GLN A 156 13.76 4.15 8.69
N GLY A 157 13.84 3.04 7.98
CA GLY A 157 13.44 1.72 8.51
C GLY A 157 11.92 1.52 8.68
N ILE A 158 11.08 2.47 8.24
CA ILE A 158 9.61 2.41 8.40
C ILE A 158 9.01 1.21 7.66
N ALA A 159 9.45 0.94 6.42
CA ALA A 159 8.96 -0.21 5.65
C ALA A 159 9.19 -1.53 6.40
N ARG A 160 10.38 -1.71 6.95
CA ARG A 160 10.72 -2.91 7.72
C ARG A 160 9.84 -3.04 8.97
N ARG A 161 9.71 -1.97 9.74
CA ARG A 161 8.87 -1.94 10.96
C ARG A 161 7.40 -2.20 10.67
N LEU A 162 6.86 -1.64 9.58
CA LEU A 162 5.49 -1.91 9.11
C LEU A 162 5.33 -3.41 8.78
N LEU A 163 6.25 -3.95 7.98
CA LEU A 163 6.19 -5.34 7.55
C LEU A 163 6.31 -6.31 8.73
N GLU A 164 7.29 -6.10 9.62
CA GLU A 164 7.47 -6.93 10.81
C GLU A 164 6.18 -6.93 11.67
N ARG A 165 5.62 -5.76 11.94
CA ARG A 165 4.37 -5.64 12.71
C ARG A 165 3.19 -6.30 11.99
N GLN A 166 3.11 -6.19 10.65
CA GLN A 166 2.06 -6.83 9.87
C GLN A 166 2.14 -8.36 9.93
N LEU A 167 3.36 -8.93 9.85
CA LEU A 167 3.55 -10.37 9.97
C LEU A 167 3.22 -10.87 11.39
N GLU A 168 3.50 -10.08 12.43
CA GLU A 168 3.06 -10.37 13.81
C GLU A 168 1.53 -10.41 13.92
N GLN A 169 0.82 -9.42 13.33
CA GLN A 169 -0.64 -9.39 13.30
C GLN A 169 -1.23 -10.57 12.51
N LEU A 170 -0.69 -10.87 11.32
CA LEU A 170 -1.10 -12.04 10.55
C LEU A 170 -0.88 -13.34 11.34
N SER A 171 0.25 -13.47 12.04
CA SER A 171 0.51 -14.63 12.91
C SER A 171 -0.50 -14.74 14.06
N ALA A 172 -0.89 -13.61 14.65
CA ALA A 172 -1.86 -13.56 15.74
C ALA A 172 -3.26 -14.03 15.31
N VAL A 173 -3.65 -13.78 14.05
CA VAL A 173 -4.90 -14.29 13.47
C VAL A 173 -4.78 -15.67 12.84
N GLY A 174 -3.66 -16.35 13.04
CA GLY A 174 -3.45 -17.76 12.65
C GLY A 174 -2.81 -17.97 11.28
N ALA A 175 -2.46 -16.93 10.53
CA ALA A 175 -1.72 -17.08 9.28
C ALA A 175 -0.31 -17.63 9.54
N ARG A 176 0.23 -18.39 8.60
CA ARG A 176 1.58 -18.98 8.65
C ARG A 176 2.37 -18.76 7.36
N ALA A 177 1.73 -18.15 6.38
CA ALA A 177 2.33 -17.85 5.09
C ALA A 177 1.61 -16.67 4.47
N CYS A 178 2.36 -15.85 3.73
CA CYS A 178 1.84 -14.66 3.07
C CYS A 178 2.50 -14.49 1.71
N HIS A 179 1.75 -13.98 0.73
CA HIS A 179 2.29 -13.56 -0.55
C HIS A 179 2.08 -12.05 -0.78
N LEU A 180 2.76 -11.54 -1.76
CA LEU A 180 2.54 -10.22 -2.35
C LEU A 180 2.83 -10.28 -3.84
N VAL A 181 2.25 -9.34 -4.58
CA VAL A 181 2.55 -9.12 -5.98
C VAL A 181 3.34 -7.82 -6.10
N VAL A 182 4.43 -7.84 -6.85
CA VAL A 182 5.30 -6.69 -7.05
C VAL A 182 5.60 -6.51 -8.53
N ALA A 183 5.55 -5.28 -9.04
CA ALA A 183 5.92 -5.00 -10.42
C ALA A 183 7.36 -5.47 -10.71
N ALA A 184 7.57 -6.22 -11.79
CA ALA A 184 8.89 -6.74 -12.19
C ALA A 184 9.92 -5.61 -12.39
N SER A 185 9.46 -4.42 -12.77
CA SER A 185 10.28 -3.21 -12.91
C SER A 185 10.70 -2.56 -11.58
N ASN A 186 10.07 -2.94 -10.43
CA ASN A 186 10.37 -2.39 -9.12
C ASN A 186 11.52 -3.14 -8.42
N ALA A 187 12.73 -3.03 -8.99
CA ALA A 187 13.92 -3.70 -8.48
C ALA A 187 14.22 -3.39 -7.00
N ASN A 188 13.90 -2.17 -6.54
CA ASN A 188 14.12 -1.76 -5.15
C ASN A 188 13.21 -2.54 -4.18
N ALA A 189 11.93 -2.69 -4.50
CA ALA A 189 10.99 -3.46 -3.69
C ALA A 189 11.37 -4.95 -3.68
N ILE A 190 11.70 -5.52 -4.85
CA ILE A 190 12.15 -6.90 -4.97
C ILE A 190 13.38 -7.16 -4.09
N ALA A 191 14.39 -6.28 -4.16
CA ALA A 191 15.61 -6.39 -3.34
C ALA A 191 15.29 -6.28 -1.84
N PHE A 192 14.40 -5.34 -1.46
CA PHE A 192 13.95 -5.17 -0.08
C PHE A 192 13.28 -6.45 0.46
N TYR A 193 12.32 -7.01 -0.26
CA TYR A 193 11.65 -8.24 0.16
C TYR A 193 12.60 -9.43 0.22
N ARG A 194 13.49 -9.61 -0.77
CA ARG A 194 14.53 -10.66 -0.73
C ARG A 194 15.43 -10.54 0.50
N HIS A 195 15.85 -9.32 0.84
CA HIS A 195 16.66 -9.06 2.04
C HIS A 195 15.95 -9.49 3.35
N LEU A 196 14.61 -9.44 3.36
CA LEU A 196 13.77 -9.84 4.50
C LEU A 196 13.29 -11.30 4.42
N GLY A 197 13.88 -12.12 3.55
CA GLY A 197 13.64 -13.57 3.49
C GLY A 197 12.47 -13.98 2.57
N TRP A 198 11.85 -13.05 1.87
CA TRP A 198 10.84 -13.37 0.87
C TRP A 198 11.48 -14.02 -0.35
N ARG A 199 10.78 -14.98 -0.94
CA ARG A 199 11.23 -15.73 -2.10
C ARG A 199 10.31 -15.48 -3.27
N VAL A 200 10.86 -15.47 -4.48
CA VAL A 200 10.06 -15.46 -5.71
C VAL A 200 9.36 -16.81 -5.84
N VAL A 201 8.05 -16.78 -5.97
CA VAL A 201 7.17 -17.94 -6.13
C VAL A 201 6.82 -18.13 -7.60
N GLU A 202 6.56 -17.02 -8.29
CA GLU A 202 6.25 -16.99 -9.72
C GLU A 202 6.78 -15.70 -10.33
N GLU A 203 7.41 -15.82 -11.50
CA GLU A 203 7.83 -14.69 -12.33
C GLU A 203 6.91 -14.59 -13.55
N ARG A 204 6.32 -13.41 -13.75
CA ARG A 204 5.54 -13.03 -14.91
C ARG A 204 6.20 -11.84 -15.59
N ASP A 205 5.83 -11.54 -16.82
CA ASP A 205 6.48 -10.48 -17.60
C ASP A 205 6.42 -9.11 -16.91
N GLU A 206 5.28 -8.76 -16.32
CA GLU A 206 5.05 -7.44 -15.73
C GLU A 206 5.09 -7.44 -14.20
N GLU A 207 4.90 -8.58 -13.55
CA GLU A 207 4.80 -8.69 -12.10
C GLU A 207 5.36 -10.01 -11.57
N TRP A 208 5.88 -10.01 -10.35
CA TRP A 208 6.33 -11.21 -9.66
C TRP A 208 5.49 -11.47 -8.41
N VAL A 209 5.17 -12.72 -8.19
CA VAL A 209 4.60 -13.17 -6.92
C VAL A 209 5.75 -13.55 -5.99
N MET A 210 5.79 -12.94 -4.81
CA MET A 210 6.75 -13.28 -3.77
C MET A 210 6.02 -13.83 -2.54
N GLY A 211 6.64 -14.78 -1.84
CA GLY A 211 6.04 -15.43 -0.69
C GLY A 211 7.01 -15.63 0.47
N ILE A 212 6.46 -15.66 1.68
CA ILE A 212 7.16 -15.94 2.93
C ILE A 212 6.35 -16.92 3.79
N THR A 213 7.04 -17.73 4.56
CA THR A 213 6.46 -18.63 5.59
C THR A 213 7.19 -18.44 6.91
N TRP A 214 6.51 -18.56 8.04
CA TRP A 214 7.06 -18.42 9.40
C TRP A 214 6.42 -19.39 10.40
#